data_16c995c5aea693e92ac31c4a49468f0b
#
_entry.id   16c995c5aea693e92ac31c4a49468f0b
#
_cell.length_a   1.000
_cell.length_b   1.000
_cell.length_c   1.000
_cell.angle_alpha   90.00
_cell.angle_beta   90.00
_cell.angle_gamma   90.00
#
_symmetry.space_group_name_H-M   'P 1'
#
loop_
_entity.id
_entity.type
_entity.pdbx_description
1 polymer ?
#
loop_
_entity_poly.entity_id
_entity_poly.type
_entity_poly.pdbx_seq_one_letter_code
_entity_poly.pdbx_strand_id
1 'polypeptide(L)'
;ALADESSEFTVFAPTDAAFEAIGSKFLNTLLANPTVLADILKQHVLVGSVDSVTAMSLNGQSAETLLGNTLPVAINAETNMLSFGGANIVVKDIMTNNGVIHVIDSVIISDVTLPQSTNTIADIASADGNFTTLLAALTATGLDTLVADPDNTFSVFAPTDAAFAALGQDTINALL
;
A
#
# COMPACT_ATOMS: atom_id res chain seq x y z
N ALA A 1 -8.61 -14.40 17.42
CA ALA A 1 -8.16 -13.27 18.27
C ALA A 1 -9.34 -12.34 18.57
N LEU A 2 -9.94 -11.66 17.58
CA LEU A 2 -11.02 -10.69 17.81
C LEU A 2 -12.35 -11.28 18.36
N ALA A 3 -12.53 -12.60 18.34
CA ALA A 3 -13.69 -13.28 18.91
C ALA A 3 -13.47 -13.74 20.35
N ASP A 4 -12.36 -13.37 20.96
CA ASP A 4 -12.04 -13.70 22.35
C ASP A 4 -12.72 -12.68 23.28
N GLU A 5 -13.74 -13.11 24.01
CA GLU A 5 -14.51 -12.27 24.94
C GLU A 5 -13.72 -11.93 26.23
N SER A 6 -12.56 -12.57 26.43
CA SER A 6 -11.69 -12.30 27.59
C SER A 6 -10.73 -11.14 27.35
N SER A 7 -10.61 -10.66 26.12
CA SER A 7 -9.72 -9.58 25.71
C SER A 7 -10.53 -8.43 25.11
N GLU A 8 -10.20 -7.21 25.49
CA GLU A 8 -10.78 -6.01 24.91
C GLU A 8 -9.93 -5.48 23.76
N PHE A 9 -10.60 -4.98 22.72
CA PHE A 9 -9.95 -4.44 21.54
C PHE A 9 -10.61 -3.12 21.09
N THR A 10 -9.81 -2.29 20.45
CA THR A 10 -10.31 -1.17 19.67
C THR A 10 -10.03 -1.44 18.19
N VAL A 11 -11.07 -1.42 17.38
CA VAL A 11 -10.97 -1.73 15.94
C VAL A 11 -11.22 -0.46 15.14
N PHE A 12 -10.29 -0.11 14.28
CA PHE A 12 -10.46 0.94 13.28
C PHE A 12 -10.98 0.30 11.99
N ALA A 13 -12.22 0.61 11.63
CA ALA A 13 -12.90 0.08 10.45
C ALA A 13 -12.88 1.13 9.32
N PRO A 14 -12.06 0.96 8.27
CA PRO A 14 -12.08 1.87 7.14
C PRO A 14 -13.40 1.79 6.37
N THR A 15 -13.87 2.94 5.87
CA THR A 15 -15.02 3.00 4.97
C THR A 15 -14.71 2.42 3.59
N ASP A 16 -15.73 2.11 2.78
CA ASP A 16 -15.55 1.70 1.40
C ASP A 16 -14.79 2.76 0.59
N ALA A 17 -15.09 4.04 0.82
CA ALA A 17 -14.36 5.15 0.21
C ALA A 17 -12.87 5.18 0.59
N ALA A 18 -12.51 4.77 1.82
CA ALA A 18 -11.12 4.63 2.24
C ALA A 18 -10.39 3.52 1.44
N PHE A 19 -11.07 2.41 1.15
CA PHE A 19 -10.53 1.36 0.30
C PHE A 19 -10.44 1.78 -1.16
N GLU A 20 -11.42 2.52 -1.68
CA GLU A 20 -11.37 3.07 -3.04
C GLU A 20 -10.19 4.03 -3.20
N ALA A 21 -9.90 4.84 -2.19
CA ALA A 21 -8.80 5.82 -2.21
C ALA A 21 -7.41 5.19 -2.33
N ILE A 22 -7.20 3.99 -1.78
CA ILE A 22 -5.92 3.27 -1.93
C ILE A 22 -5.73 2.66 -3.33
N GLY A 23 -6.79 2.59 -4.12
CA GLY A 23 -6.79 2.11 -5.50
C GLY A 23 -6.83 0.58 -5.65
N SER A 24 -7.51 0.14 -6.70
CA SER A 24 -7.75 -1.28 -6.96
C SER A 24 -6.46 -2.08 -7.19
N LYS A 25 -5.42 -1.46 -7.77
CA LYS A 25 -4.14 -2.11 -8.02
C LYS A 25 -3.43 -2.47 -6.72
N PHE A 26 -3.41 -1.55 -5.75
CA PHE A 26 -2.85 -1.78 -4.43
C PHE A 26 -3.65 -2.85 -3.66
N LEU A 27 -4.98 -2.75 -3.68
CA LEU A 27 -5.86 -3.74 -3.05
C LEU A 27 -5.62 -5.16 -3.59
N ASN A 28 -5.48 -5.32 -4.91
CA ASN A 28 -5.16 -6.60 -5.52
C ASN A 28 -3.79 -7.14 -5.07
N THR A 29 -2.79 -6.25 -4.91
CA THR A 29 -1.48 -6.63 -4.37
C THR A 29 -1.59 -7.15 -2.92
N LEU A 30 -2.40 -6.49 -2.08
CA LEU A 30 -2.65 -6.95 -0.71
C LEU A 30 -3.35 -8.32 -0.67
N LEU A 31 -4.38 -8.51 -1.49
CA LEU A 31 -5.11 -9.78 -1.58
C LEU A 31 -4.23 -10.93 -2.07
N ALA A 32 -3.25 -10.64 -2.91
CA ALA A 32 -2.25 -11.61 -3.36
C ALA A 32 -1.19 -11.93 -2.29
N ASN A 33 -1.09 -11.11 -1.22
CA ASN A 33 -0.10 -11.24 -0.16
C ASN A 33 -0.74 -11.32 1.23
N PRO A 34 -1.25 -12.50 1.64
CA PRO A 34 -2.01 -12.66 2.89
C PRO A 34 -1.25 -12.24 4.16
N THR A 35 0.08 -12.36 4.16
CA THR A 35 0.92 -11.95 5.29
C THR A 35 0.86 -10.43 5.48
N VAL A 36 1.06 -9.67 4.39
CA VAL A 36 1.01 -8.21 4.41
C VAL A 36 -0.40 -7.71 4.76
N LEU A 37 -1.42 -8.38 4.21
CA LEU A 37 -2.81 -8.07 4.55
C LEU A 37 -3.08 -8.30 6.04
N ALA A 38 -2.57 -9.39 6.61
CA ALA A 38 -2.71 -9.68 8.04
C ALA A 38 -2.02 -8.61 8.91
N ASP A 39 -0.87 -8.10 8.48
CA ASP A 39 -0.15 -7.06 9.22
C ASP A 39 -0.88 -5.71 9.13
N ILE A 40 -1.43 -5.36 7.98
CA ILE A 40 -2.32 -4.19 7.83
C ILE A 40 -3.54 -4.33 8.75
N LEU A 41 -4.20 -5.48 8.77
CA LEU A 41 -5.35 -5.70 9.64
C LEU A 41 -5.00 -5.61 11.13
N LYS A 42 -3.85 -6.14 11.56
CA LYS A 42 -3.37 -5.99 12.95
C LYS A 42 -3.05 -4.53 13.30
N GLN A 43 -2.61 -3.73 12.33
CA GLN A 43 -2.36 -2.31 12.53
C GLN A 43 -3.65 -1.51 12.75
N HIS A 44 -4.79 -2.01 12.28
CA HIS A 44 -6.11 -1.44 12.52
C HIS A 44 -6.73 -1.87 13.86
N VAL A 45 -5.98 -2.54 14.72
CA VAL A 45 -6.48 -3.02 16.01
C VAL A 45 -5.53 -2.58 17.12
N LEU A 46 -6.07 -1.96 18.16
CA LEU A 46 -5.36 -1.72 19.42
C LEU A 46 -5.75 -2.78 20.45
N VAL A 47 -4.83 -3.09 21.33
CA VAL A 47 -5.13 -3.89 22.53
C VAL A 47 -5.75 -2.98 23.58
N GLY A 48 -6.91 -3.37 24.11
CA GLY A 48 -7.69 -2.59 25.07
C GLY A 48 -8.83 -1.80 24.42
N SER A 49 -9.76 -1.37 25.27
CA SER A 49 -10.91 -0.57 24.88
C SER A 49 -10.56 0.92 25.00
N VAL A 50 -10.42 1.61 23.89
CA VAL A 50 -10.10 3.04 23.80
C VAL A 50 -11.29 3.74 23.14
N ASP A 51 -12.20 4.24 23.97
CA ASP A 51 -13.29 5.10 23.50
C ASP A 51 -12.80 6.50 23.12
N SER A 52 -13.68 7.32 22.55
CA SER A 52 -13.30 8.66 22.08
C SER A 52 -12.82 9.57 23.22
N VAL A 53 -13.29 9.40 24.45
CA VAL A 53 -12.88 10.18 25.62
C VAL A 53 -11.45 9.79 26.02
N THR A 54 -11.18 8.50 26.12
CA THR A 54 -9.85 7.96 26.39
C THR A 54 -8.87 8.36 25.28
N ALA A 55 -9.28 8.24 24.01
CA ALA A 55 -8.49 8.62 22.85
C ALA A 55 -8.13 10.13 22.85
N MET A 56 -9.04 11.01 23.27
CA MET A 56 -8.75 12.44 23.41
C MET A 56 -7.66 12.70 24.45
N SER A 57 -7.57 11.90 25.52
CA SER A 57 -6.51 12.02 26.53
C SER A 57 -5.14 11.61 26.01
N LEU A 58 -5.10 10.84 24.92
CA LEU A 58 -3.88 10.40 24.24
C LEU A 58 -3.39 11.39 23.16
N ASN A 59 -4.03 12.54 23.02
CA ASN A 59 -3.62 13.53 22.02
C ASN A 59 -2.14 13.91 22.15
N GLY A 60 -1.40 13.81 21.07
CA GLY A 60 0.06 14.03 21.04
C GLY A 60 0.90 12.84 21.52
N GLN A 61 0.27 11.72 21.86
CA GLN A 61 0.90 10.47 22.24
C GLN A 61 0.75 9.44 21.10
N SER A 62 1.15 8.20 21.37
CA SER A 62 0.99 7.08 20.44
C SER A 62 0.29 5.91 21.14
N ALA A 63 -0.53 5.19 20.38
CA ALA A 63 -1.21 3.97 20.81
C ALA A 63 -0.59 2.75 20.15
N GLU A 64 -0.36 1.68 20.93
CA GLU A 64 0.24 0.43 20.42
C GLU A 64 -0.82 -0.42 19.72
N THR A 65 -0.47 -0.92 18.53
CA THR A 65 -1.32 -1.79 17.73
C THR A 65 -1.10 -3.27 18.04
N LEU A 66 -2.01 -4.11 17.58
CA LEU A 66 -1.85 -5.57 17.66
C LEU A 66 -0.67 -6.09 16.80
N LEU A 67 -0.17 -5.29 15.86
CA LEU A 67 1.05 -5.57 15.11
C LEU A 67 2.32 -5.35 15.96
N GLY A 68 2.24 -4.53 17.03
CA GLY A 68 3.36 -4.17 17.90
C GLY A 68 4.04 -2.84 17.53
N ASN A 69 3.56 -2.17 16.48
CA ASN A 69 3.95 -0.80 16.17
C ASN A 69 3.03 0.21 16.87
N THR A 70 3.35 1.49 16.79
CA THR A 70 2.57 2.56 17.42
C THR A 70 1.97 3.50 16.39
N LEU A 71 0.73 3.92 16.62
CA LEU A 71 0.04 4.94 15.84
C LEU A 71 0.00 6.26 16.59
N PRO A 72 0.45 7.37 16.00
CA PRO A 72 0.29 8.68 16.58
C PRO A 72 -1.20 9.03 16.71
N VAL A 73 -1.57 9.57 17.86
CA VAL A 73 -2.92 10.06 18.15
C VAL A 73 -2.91 11.57 18.07
N ALA A 74 -3.78 12.14 17.26
CA ALA A 74 -3.87 13.58 17.10
C ALA A 74 -5.32 14.06 17.05
N ILE A 75 -5.54 15.28 17.54
CA ILE A 75 -6.80 16.01 17.36
C ILE A 75 -6.51 17.18 16.43
N ASN A 76 -7.20 17.24 15.30
CA ASN A 76 -7.14 18.38 14.42
C ASN A 76 -7.71 19.62 15.12
N ALA A 77 -6.91 20.67 15.26
CA ALA A 77 -7.28 21.86 15.99
C ALA A 77 -8.42 22.67 15.35
N GLU A 78 -8.59 22.56 14.02
CA GLU A 78 -9.61 23.30 13.27
C GLU A 78 -10.95 22.54 13.22
N THR A 79 -10.90 21.24 12.99
CA THR A 79 -12.10 20.40 12.82
C THR A 79 -12.51 19.67 14.11
N ASN A 80 -11.64 19.63 15.11
CA ASN A 80 -11.77 18.83 16.33
C ASN A 80 -11.98 17.33 16.05
N MET A 81 -11.48 16.87 14.91
CA MET A 81 -11.51 15.44 14.53
C MET A 81 -10.34 14.72 15.16
N LEU A 82 -10.64 13.58 15.75
CA LEU A 82 -9.65 12.66 16.31
C LEU A 82 -9.11 11.76 15.19
N SER A 83 -7.81 11.56 15.15
CA SER A 83 -7.14 10.69 14.18
C SER A 83 -6.14 9.74 14.82
N PHE A 84 -5.96 8.57 14.21
CA PHE A 84 -4.95 7.57 14.55
C PHE A 84 -4.14 7.22 13.30
N GLY A 85 -2.82 7.34 13.38
CA GLY A 85 -1.96 7.06 12.23
C GLY A 85 -2.25 7.93 11.01
N GLY A 86 -2.86 9.10 11.19
CA GLY A 86 -3.28 10.01 10.12
C GLY A 86 -4.70 9.76 9.57
N ALA A 87 -5.36 8.65 9.92
CA ALA A 87 -6.75 8.37 9.56
C ALA A 87 -7.72 9.06 10.54
N ASN A 88 -8.65 9.86 10.03
CA ASN A 88 -9.63 10.55 10.87
C ASN A 88 -10.80 9.63 11.24
N ILE A 89 -11.27 9.73 12.47
CA ILE A 89 -12.47 9.01 12.92
C ILE A 89 -13.71 9.75 12.42
N VAL A 90 -14.51 9.10 11.58
CA VAL A 90 -15.77 9.62 11.03
C VAL A 90 -17.00 9.17 11.83
N VAL A 91 -16.95 7.96 12.41
CA VAL A 91 -17.94 7.48 13.39
C VAL A 91 -17.20 6.92 14.59
N LYS A 92 -17.55 7.37 15.77
CA LYS A 92 -16.90 7.00 17.02
C LYS A 92 -17.81 6.19 17.93
N ASP A 93 -17.19 5.40 18.81
CA ASP A 93 -17.83 4.76 19.96
C ASP A 93 -18.95 3.77 19.60
N ILE A 94 -18.72 2.91 18.58
CA ILE A 94 -19.59 1.77 18.35
C ILE A 94 -19.17 0.69 19.36
N MET A 95 -19.94 0.61 20.45
CA MET A 95 -19.64 -0.32 21.55
C MET A 95 -20.01 -1.75 21.19
N THR A 96 -19.14 -2.69 21.56
CA THR A 96 -19.34 -4.14 21.40
C THR A 96 -19.11 -4.84 22.73
N ASN A 97 -19.40 -6.13 22.82
CA ASN A 97 -19.21 -6.90 24.05
C ASN A 97 -17.74 -7.02 24.47
N ASN A 98 -16.82 -6.92 23.54
CA ASN A 98 -15.37 -7.09 23.75
C ASN A 98 -14.54 -5.91 23.21
N GLY A 99 -15.12 -4.71 23.16
CA GLY A 99 -14.36 -3.51 22.79
C GLY A 99 -15.15 -2.41 22.09
N VAL A 100 -14.44 -1.61 21.34
CA VAL A 100 -14.97 -0.43 20.64
C VAL A 100 -14.57 -0.47 19.16
N ILE A 101 -15.47 -0.04 18.29
CA ILE A 101 -15.18 0.16 16.87
C ILE A 101 -15.23 1.66 16.55
N HIS A 102 -14.23 2.16 15.88
CA HIS A 102 -14.22 3.49 15.27
C HIS A 102 -14.16 3.35 13.75
N VAL A 103 -15.05 4.03 13.06
CA VAL A 103 -15.00 4.10 11.59
C VAL A 103 -14.04 5.21 11.18
N ILE A 104 -13.16 4.92 10.23
CA ILE A 104 -12.11 5.83 9.76
C ILE A 104 -12.23 6.11 8.26
N ASP A 105 -11.77 7.29 7.84
CA ASP A 105 -11.82 7.78 6.45
C ASP A 105 -10.68 7.28 5.56
N SER A 106 -9.68 6.67 6.15
CA SER A 106 -8.47 6.24 5.44
C SER A 106 -7.97 4.90 5.98
N VAL A 107 -7.37 4.08 5.13
CA VAL A 107 -6.72 2.82 5.56
C VAL A 107 -5.37 3.14 6.18
N ILE A 108 -5.09 2.60 7.36
CA ILE A 108 -3.82 2.79 8.08
C ILE A 108 -2.79 1.81 7.48
N ILE A 109 -1.83 2.33 6.75
CA ILE A 109 -0.77 1.56 6.07
C ILE A 109 0.65 2.02 6.44
N SER A 110 0.79 2.76 7.55
CA SER A 110 2.08 3.18 8.08
C SER A 110 2.90 1.95 8.53
N ASP A 111 4.21 1.99 8.29
CA ASP A 111 5.18 0.96 8.71
C ASP A 111 4.94 -0.46 8.15
N VAL A 112 4.08 -0.60 7.14
CA VAL A 112 3.91 -1.88 6.44
C VAL A 112 4.86 -1.92 5.25
N THR A 113 5.80 -2.85 5.29
CA THR A 113 6.67 -3.12 4.14
C THR A 113 5.86 -3.87 3.09
N LEU A 114 5.49 -3.14 2.03
CA LEU A 114 4.83 -3.77 0.89
C LEU A 114 5.83 -4.70 0.18
N PRO A 115 5.38 -5.87 -0.28
CA PRO A 115 6.22 -6.66 -1.15
C PRO A 115 6.55 -5.82 -2.39
N GLN A 116 7.81 -5.55 -2.59
CA GLN A 116 8.31 -4.96 -3.82
C GLN A 116 7.90 -5.88 -4.97
N SER A 117 7.48 -5.30 -6.09
CA SER A 117 7.32 -6.10 -7.30
C SER A 117 8.65 -6.81 -7.57
N THR A 118 8.65 -8.13 -7.56
CA THR A 118 9.83 -8.89 -7.95
C THR A 118 10.07 -8.83 -9.46
N ASN A 119 9.10 -8.29 -10.21
CA ASN A 119 9.21 -8.10 -11.65
C ASN A 119 10.10 -6.89 -11.92
N THR A 120 11.18 -7.15 -12.62
CA THR A 120 12.06 -6.12 -13.15
C THR A 120 11.42 -5.41 -14.36
N ILE A 121 12.05 -4.33 -14.82
CA ILE A 121 11.60 -3.65 -16.05
C ILE A 121 11.65 -4.62 -17.25
N ALA A 122 12.67 -5.48 -17.30
CA ALA A 122 12.83 -6.50 -18.34
C ALA A 122 11.70 -7.55 -18.29
N ASP A 123 11.28 -8.00 -17.11
CA ASP A 123 10.18 -8.95 -16.93
C ASP A 123 8.85 -8.40 -17.45
N ILE A 124 8.54 -7.16 -17.07
CA ILE A 124 7.31 -6.48 -17.50
C ILE A 124 7.28 -6.25 -19.00
N ALA A 125 8.40 -5.79 -19.58
CA ALA A 125 8.51 -5.55 -21.01
C ALA A 125 8.38 -6.87 -21.81
N SER A 126 8.94 -7.98 -21.29
CA SER A 126 8.86 -9.30 -21.92
C SER A 126 7.44 -9.89 -21.89
N ALA A 127 6.70 -9.63 -20.80
CA ALA A 127 5.35 -10.15 -20.62
C ALA A 127 4.28 -9.41 -21.43
N ASP A 128 4.50 -8.13 -21.73
CA ASP A 128 3.54 -7.29 -22.47
C ASP A 128 3.44 -7.63 -23.95
N GLY A 129 4.55 -8.06 -24.57
CA GLY A 129 4.61 -8.46 -25.99
C GLY A 129 4.62 -7.31 -27.00
N ASN A 130 4.54 -6.05 -26.56
CA ASN A 130 4.58 -4.86 -27.41
C ASN A 130 5.96 -4.18 -27.45
N PHE A 131 6.96 -4.77 -26.79
CA PHE A 131 8.30 -4.21 -26.62
C PHE A 131 9.40 -5.13 -27.14
N THR A 132 9.10 -5.99 -28.14
CA THR A 132 10.03 -6.98 -28.66
C THR A 132 11.26 -6.34 -29.28
N THR A 133 11.10 -5.25 -30.01
CA THR A 133 12.19 -4.49 -30.65
C THR A 133 13.06 -3.78 -29.60
N LEU A 134 12.44 -3.22 -28.56
CA LEU A 134 13.16 -2.61 -27.45
C LEU A 134 14.01 -3.65 -26.72
N LEU A 135 13.46 -4.83 -26.42
CA LEU A 135 14.19 -5.90 -25.75
C LEU A 135 15.38 -6.40 -26.60
N ALA A 136 15.20 -6.54 -27.92
CA ALA A 136 16.29 -6.88 -28.84
C ALA A 136 17.40 -5.83 -28.78
N ALA A 137 17.06 -4.54 -28.78
CA ALA A 137 18.03 -3.45 -28.67
C ALA A 137 18.76 -3.45 -27.33
N LEU A 138 18.04 -3.66 -26.21
CA LEU A 138 18.65 -3.77 -24.89
C LEU A 138 19.64 -4.94 -24.81
N THR A 139 19.28 -6.09 -25.38
CA THR A 139 20.15 -7.28 -25.43
C THR A 139 21.39 -7.04 -26.31
N ALA A 140 21.21 -6.43 -27.47
CA ALA A 140 22.32 -6.11 -28.37
C ALA A 140 23.34 -5.13 -27.76
N THR A 141 22.88 -4.26 -26.85
CA THR A 141 23.72 -3.27 -26.16
C THR A 141 24.21 -3.73 -24.77
N GLY A 142 23.76 -4.90 -24.27
CA GLY A 142 24.08 -5.40 -22.94
C GLY A 142 23.39 -4.64 -21.80
N LEU A 143 22.40 -3.80 -22.11
CA LEU A 143 21.62 -3.05 -21.12
C LEU A 143 20.47 -3.88 -20.50
N ASP A 144 20.15 -5.03 -21.09
CA ASP A 144 19.16 -5.96 -20.57
C ASP A 144 19.47 -6.42 -19.15
N THR A 145 20.73 -6.72 -18.85
CA THR A 145 21.18 -7.11 -17.50
C THR A 145 21.02 -5.97 -16.50
N LEU A 146 21.17 -4.72 -16.94
CA LEU A 146 21.04 -3.54 -16.08
C LEU A 146 19.58 -3.30 -15.68
N VAL A 147 18.64 -3.41 -16.63
CA VAL A 147 17.20 -3.23 -16.38
C VAL A 147 16.53 -4.47 -15.78
N ALA A 148 17.23 -5.59 -15.74
CA ALA A 148 16.84 -6.82 -15.07
C ALA A 148 17.33 -6.88 -13.61
N ASP A 149 18.16 -5.94 -13.18
CA ASP A 149 18.68 -5.90 -11.81
C ASP A 149 17.64 -5.26 -10.87
N PRO A 150 17.10 -6.00 -9.88
CA PRO A 150 16.10 -5.50 -8.97
C PRO A 150 16.62 -4.47 -7.96
N ASP A 151 17.94 -4.40 -7.77
CA ASP A 151 18.58 -3.47 -6.83
C ASP A 151 18.77 -2.07 -7.41
N ASN A 152 18.59 -1.93 -8.72
CA ASN A 152 18.70 -0.65 -9.41
C ASN A 152 17.33 -0.03 -9.70
N THR A 153 17.25 1.29 -9.54
CA THR A 153 16.04 2.06 -9.84
C THR A 153 16.25 2.92 -11.09
N PHE A 154 15.42 2.67 -12.11
CA PHE A 154 15.46 3.40 -13.37
C PHE A 154 14.08 3.95 -13.73
N SER A 155 14.08 5.08 -14.45
CA SER A 155 12.92 5.53 -15.21
C SER A 155 13.17 5.23 -16.68
N VAL A 156 12.37 4.34 -17.26
CA VAL A 156 12.52 3.93 -18.66
C VAL A 156 11.35 4.45 -19.47
N PHE A 157 11.66 5.17 -20.54
CA PHE A 157 10.69 5.54 -21.57
C PHE A 157 10.74 4.47 -22.65
N ALA A 158 9.75 3.57 -22.66
CA ALA A 158 9.73 2.39 -23.50
C ALA A 158 8.93 2.64 -24.80
N PRO A 159 9.59 2.81 -25.96
CA PRO A 159 8.88 2.84 -27.24
C PRO A 159 8.29 1.46 -27.55
N THR A 160 7.07 1.42 -28.05
CA THR A 160 6.43 0.19 -28.51
C THR A 160 6.99 -0.27 -29.85
N ASP A 161 6.75 -1.52 -30.24
CA ASP A 161 7.11 -2.04 -31.56
C ASP A 161 6.49 -1.22 -32.71
N ALA A 162 5.28 -0.69 -32.51
CA ALA A 162 4.63 0.22 -33.43
C ALA A 162 5.39 1.55 -33.61
N ALA A 163 5.96 2.08 -32.51
CA ALA A 163 6.78 3.28 -32.56
C ALA A 163 8.10 3.03 -33.33
N PHE A 164 8.74 1.87 -33.12
CA PHE A 164 9.91 1.46 -33.88
C PHE A 164 9.57 1.25 -35.39
N ALA A 165 8.45 0.61 -35.70
CA ALA A 165 8.00 0.42 -37.06
C ALA A 165 7.82 1.75 -37.83
N ALA A 166 7.43 2.82 -37.14
CA ALA A 166 7.33 4.17 -37.72
C ALA A 166 8.68 4.77 -38.14
N LEU A 167 9.80 4.27 -37.62
CA LEU A 167 11.15 4.71 -38.02
C LEU A 167 11.60 4.07 -39.36
N GLY A 168 10.94 2.99 -39.80
CA GLY A 168 11.29 2.21 -40.99
C GLY A 168 12.33 1.13 -40.68
N GLN A 169 12.18 -0.02 -41.34
CA GLN A 169 12.98 -1.23 -41.12
C GLN A 169 14.49 -1.02 -41.36
N ASP A 170 14.84 -0.21 -42.37
CA ASP A 170 16.24 0.07 -42.71
C ASP A 170 16.95 0.81 -41.56
N THR A 171 16.26 1.73 -40.90
CA THR A 171 16.78 2.45 -39.72
C THR A 171 16.97 1.49 -38.53
N ILE A 172 16.02 0.61 -38.30
CA ILE A 172 16.08 -0.38 -37.20
C ILE A 172 17.25 -1.33 -37.42
N ASN A 173 17.42 -1.86 -38.65
CA ASN A 173 18.51 -2.77 -39.02
C ASN A 173 19.89 -2.11 -38.91
N ALA A 174 19.96 -0.78 -39.03
CA ALA A 174 21.21 -0.03 -38.88
C ALA A 174 21.56 0.25 -37.40
N LEU A 175 20.59 0.15 -36.49
CA LEU A 175 20.74 0.39 -35.05
C LEU A 175 21.01 -0.87 -34.24
N LEU A 176 20.60 -2.04 -34.74
CA LEU A 176 20.78 -3.37 -34.13
C LEU A 176 22.01 -4.08 -34.75
#